data_f054cf4f02035835317ff4b35d204efe
#
_entry.id   f054cf4f02035835317ff4b35d204efe
#
_cell.length_a   1.000
_cell.length_b   1.000
_cell.length_c   1.000
_cell.angle_alpha   90.00
_cell.angle_beta   90.00
_cell.angle_gamma   90.00
#
_symmetry.space_group_name_H-M   'P 1'
#
loop_
_entity.id
_entity.type
_entity.pdbx_description
1 polymer ?
#
loop_
_entity_poly.entity_id
_entity_poly.type
_entity_poly.pdbx_seq_one_letter_code
_entity_poly.pdbx_strand_id
1 'polypeptide(L)'
;MSTIHFNQTTTLTPEQYVAGLTDFGPGRSKVFGNSADDYLKVHSKGTREADVTEGSGGIWERLRYDWSDPNRVVLTTTDSNTWGGASGYVYTFPRQPNGTRAVDVVIVREGKTLKGKVLALVLGTVGRSVLKKAFENSLKGMEARNDGARSRAAGAS
;
A
#
# COMPACT_ATOMS: atom_id res chain seq x y z
N MET A 1 2.95 20.04 -0.70
CA MET A 1 2.59 18.74 -1.31
C MET A 1 3.87 18.02 -1.70
N SER A 2 3.94 16.73 -1.38
CA SER A 2 5.07 15.88 -1.78
C SER A 2 4.57 14.73 -2.64
N THR A 3 5.31 14.44 -3.71
CA THR A 3 5.08 13.28 -4.56
C THR A 3 6.30 12.38 -4.46
N ILE A 4 6.05 11.12 -4.11
CA ILE A 4 7.09 10.13 -3.86
C ILE A 4 6.85 8.96 -4.80
N HIS A 5 7.90 8.51 -5.48
CA HIS A 5 7.82 7.44 -6.45
C HIS A 5 8.81 6.34 -6.09
N PHE A 6 8.31 5.09 -6.03
CA PHE A 6 9.14 3.91 -5.86
C PHE A 6 8.82 2.89 -6.94
N ASN A 7 9.83 2.14 -7.34
CA ASN A 7 9.72 1.00 -8.23
C ASN A 7 10.53 -0.15 -7.64
N GLN A 8 9.94 -1.33 -7.54
CA GLN A 8 10.60 -2.49 -6.96
C GLN A 8 10.26 -3.75 -7.77
N THR A 9 11.26 -4.52 -8.11
CA THR A 9 11.06 -5.83 -8.76
C THR A 9 10.38 -6.80 -7.81
N THR A 10 9.57 -7.71 -8.36
CA THR A 10 8.82 -8.69 -7.57
C THR A 10 8.60 -9.98 -8.34
N THR A 11 8.43 -11.07 -7.60
CA THR A 11 8.00 -12.37 -8.13
C THR A 11 6.49 -12.49 -8.23
N LEU A 12 5.74 -11.54 -7.64
CA LEU A 12 4.28 -11.56 -7.63
C LEU A 12 3.70 -11.16 -8.99
N THR A 13 2.60 -11.81 -9.36
CA THR A 13 1.74 -11.31 -10.44
C THR A 13 0.97 -10.07 -9.96
N PRO A 14 0.46 -9.24 -10.88
CA PRO A 14 -0.44 -8.14 -10.49
C PRO A 14 -1.61 -8.61 -9.62
N GLU A 15 -2.25 -9.73 -9.97
CA GLU A 15 -3.37 -10.30 -9.23
C GLU A 15 -2.98 -10.69 -7.80
N GLN A 16 -1.79 -11.26 -7.64
CA GLN A 16 -1.26 -11.64 -6.32
C GLN A 16 -0.97 -10.42 -5.46
N TYR A 17 -0.40 -9.37 -6.05
CA TYR A 17 -0.14 -8.11 -5.34
C TYR A 17 -1.45 -7.45 -4.91
N VAL A 18 -2.42 -7.34 -5.82
CA VAL A 18 -3.74 -6.77 -5.52
C VAL A 18 -4.43 -7.55 -4.42
N ALA A 19 -4.38 -8.88 -4.47
CA ALA A 19 -4.95 -9.73 -3.43
C ALA A 19 -4.32 -9.46 -2.05
N GLY A 20 -3.01 -9.31 -1.99
CA GLY A 20 -2.30 -8.98 -0.74
C GLY A 20 -2.62 -7.57 -0.24
N LEU A 21 -2.62 -6.59 -1.14
CA LEU A 21 -2.91 -5.19 -0.81
C LEU A 21 -4.34 -5.01 -0.29
N THR A 22 -5.28 -5.77 -0.81
CA THR A 22 -6.71 -5.70 -0.47
C THR A 22 -7.16 -6.76 0.53
N ASP A 23 -6.24 -7.47 1.13
CA ASP A 23 -6.52 -8.37 2.26
C ASP A 23 -6.50 -7.56 3.56
N PHE A 24 -7.69 -7.29 4.08
CA PHE A 24 -7.89 -6.56 5.34
C PHE A 24 -8.13 -7.49 6.53
N GLY A 25 -7.83 -8.77 6.38
CA GLY A 25 -7.97 -9.78 7.42
C GLY A 25 -6.85 -9.74 8.46
N PRO A 26 -6.88 -10.69 9.42
CA PRO A 26 -5.87 -10.80 10.46
C PRO A 26 -4.45 -10.93 9.90
N GLY A 27 -3.51 -10.26 10.54
CA GLY A 27 -2.10 -10.28 10.16
C GLY A 27 -1.70 -9.20 9.14
N ARG A 28 -2.62 -8.32 8.75
CA ARG A 28 -2.30 -7.21 7.84
C ARG A 28 -1.19 -6.32 8.40
N SER A 29 -1.19 -6.04 9.69
CA SER A 29 -0.17 -5.22 10.37
C SER A 29 1.25 -5.80 10.26
N LYS A 30 1.38 -7.09 10.08
CA LYS A 30 2.68 -7.75 9.88
C LYS A 30 3.28 -7.49 8.50
N VAL A 31 2.44 -7.13 7.53
CA VAL A 31 2.86 -6.83 6.16
C VAL A 31 2.93 -5.33 5.94
N PHE A 32 1.93 -4.60 6.41
CA PHE A 32 1.82 -3.15 6.24
C PHE A 32 1.93 -2.45 7.60
N GLY A 33 3.08 -1.83 7.88
CA GLY A 33 3.34 -1.16 9.15
C GLY A 33 2.47 0.08 9.39
N ASN A 34 1.86 0.64 8.35
CA ASN A 34 0.92 1.77 8.46
C ASN A 34 -0.54 1.32 8.66
N SER A 35 -0.77 0.03 8.88
CA SER A 35 -2.10 -0.55 9.09
C SER A 35 -2.11 -1.38 10.38
N ALA A 36 -2.05 -0.69 11.51
CA ALA A 36 -2.08 -1.32 12.83
C ALA A 36 -3.49 -1.88 13.12
N ASP A 37 -3.54 -2.99 13.84
CA ASP A 37 -4.80 -3.73 14.07
C ASP A 37 -5.88 -2.88 14.74
N ASP A 38 -5.50 -2.02 15.69
CA ASP A 38 -6.43 -1.16 16.44
C ASP A 38 -6.95 0.05 15.63
N TYR A 39 -6.32 0.35 14.49
CA TYR A 39 -6.79 1.41 13.57
C TYR A 39 -7.66 0.86 12.45
N LEU A 40 -7.50 -0.40 12.09
CA LEU A 40 -8.11 -0.98 10.90
C LEU A 40 -9.62 -1.11 11.05
N LYS A 41 -10.35 -0.45 10.15
CA LYS A 41 -11.81 -0.56 10.08
C LYS A 41 -12.25 -0.63 8.63
N VAL A 42 -12.84 -1.75 8.25
CA VAL A 42 -13.41 -1.95 6.92
C VAL A 42 -14.85 -1.43 6.95
N HIS A 43 -15.12 -0.34 6.25
CA HIS A 43 -16.45 0.24 6.14
C HIS A 43 -17.28 -0.50 5.09
N SER A 44 -16.66 -0.84 3.99
CA SER A 44 -17.26 -1.67 2.93
C SER A 44 -16.16 -2.33 2.10
N LYS A 45 -16.47 -3.48 1.53
CA LYS A 45 -15.58 -4.18 0.58
C LYS A 45 -16.42 -4.89 -0.47
N GLY A 46 -16.20 -4.52 -1.73
CA GLY A 46 -16.74 -5.19 -2.90
C GLY A 46 -15.66 -6.01 -3.63
N THR A 47 -15.97 -6.43 -4.83
CA THR A 47 -15.04 -7.22 -5.68
C THR A 47 -13.96 -6.38 -6.34
N ARG A 48 -14.17 -5.06 -6.46
CA ARG A 48 -13.27 -4.13 -7.18
C ARG A 48 -13.02 -2.82 -6.42
N GLU A 49 -13.56 -2.68 -5.23
CA GLU A 49 -13.45 -1.47 -4.43
C GLU A 49 -13.58 -1.78 -2.94
N ALA A 50 -13.04 -0.91 -2.11
CA ALA A 50 -13.21 -0.95 -0.66
C ALA A 50 -13.11 0.45 -0.07
N ASP A 51 -13.70 0.61 1.10
CA ASP A 51 -13.63 1.84 1.91
C ASP A 51 -13.13 1.43 3.29
N VAL A 52 -11.93 1.86 3.64
CA VAL A 52 -11.20 1.35 4.81
C VAL A 52 -10.51 2.49 5.53
N THR A 53 -10.59 2.49 6.87
CA THR A 53 -9.75 3.35 7.70
C THR A 53 -8.53 2.55 8.18
N GLU A 54 -7.35 3.12 8.00
CA GLU A 54 -6.08 2.53 8.39
C GLU A 54 -5.24 3.59 9.11
N GLY A 55 -4.29 3.16 9.91
CA GLY A 55 -3.38 4.07 10.57
C GLY A 55 -2.41 3.38 11.51
N SER A 56 -1.50 4.18 12.05
CA SER A 56 -0.53 3.78 13.07
C SER A 56 0.09 5.03 13.68
N GLY A 57 0.59 4.91 14.90
CA GLY A 57 1.37 5.97 15.53
C GLY A 57 0.66 7.33 15.67
N GLY A 58 -0.66 7.34 15.84
CA GLY A 58 -1.45 8.57 16.00
C GLY A 58 -1.91 9.21 14.69
N ILE A 59 -1.58 8.63 13.55
CA ILE A 59 -2.01 9.09 12.23
C ILE A 59 -2.97 8.06 11.65
N TRP A 60 -4.13 8.51 11.24
CA TRP A 60 -5.10 7.66 10.56
C TRP A 60 -5.57 8.31 9.27
N GLU A 61 -5.98 7.50 8.31
CA GLU A 61 -6.63 7.96 7.09
C GLU A 61 -7.71 6.98 6.65
N ARG A 62 -8.76 7.53 6.08
CA ARG A 62 -9.81 6.78 5.43
C ARG A 62 -9.51 6.76 3.94
N LEU A 63 -9.40 5.56 3.39
CA LEU A 63 -8.98 5.33 2.02
C LEU A 63 -10.07 4.62 1.24
N ARG A 64 -10.35 5.14 0.07
CA ARG A 64 -11.11 4.43 -0.94
C ARG A 64 -10.12 3.70 -1.86
N TYR A 65 -10.24 2.39 -1.88
CA TYR A 65 -9.49 1.51 -2.76
C TYR A 65 -10.30 1.25 -4.03
N ASP A 66 -9.68 1.36 -5.19
CA ASP A 66 -10.27 1.03 -6.48
C ASP A 66 -9.28 0.18 -7.26
N TRP A 67 -9.65 -1.07 -7.55
CA TRP A 67 -8.89 -2.00 -8.39
C TRP A 67 -9.75 -2.55 -9.53
N SER A 68 -10.65 -1.73 -10.04
CA SER A 68 -11.48 -2.06 -11.22
C SER A 68 -10.65 -2.25 -12.49
N ASP A 69 -9.48 -1.60 -12.57
CA ASP A 69 -8.47 -1.86 -13.59
C ASP A 69 -7.50 -2.94 -13.06
N PRO A 70 -7.35 -4.10 -13.73
CA PRO A 70 -6.45 -5.16 -13.26
C PRO A 70 -4.97 -4.77 -13.24
N ASN A 71 -4.58 -3.69 -13.91
CA ASN A 71 -3.20 -3.21 -13.99
C ASN A 71 -2.95 -1.96 -13.15
N ARG A 72 -3.94 -1.51 -12.39
CA ARG A 72 -3.84 -0.26 -11.64
C ARG A 72 -4.71 -0.29 -10.39
N VAL A 73 -4.13 0.05 -9.25
CA VAL A 73 -4.88 0.25 -8.01
C VAL A 73 -4.74 1.70 -7.60
N VAL A 74 -5.85 2.36 -7.33
CA VAL A 74 -5.89 3.74 -6.86
C VAL A 74 -6.44 3.76 -5.43
N LEU A 75 -5.69 4.38 -4.52
CA LEU A 75 -6.14 4.66 -3.16
C LEU A 75 -6.30 6.17 -3.03
N THR A 76 -7.50 6.60 -2.72
CA THR A 76 -7.82 8.03 -2.51
C THR A 76 -8.06 8.28 -1.03
N THR A 77 -7.32 9.21 -0.44
CA THR A 77 -7.56 9.66 0.92
C THR A 77 -8.84 10.50 0.96
N THR A 78 -9.88 9.97 1.58
CA THR A 78 -11.18 10.66 1.67
C THR A 78 -11.35 11.42 2.98
N ASP A 79 -10.65 10.99 4.04
CA ASP A 79 -10.58 11.69 5.33
C ASP A 79 -9.30 11.27 6.06
N SER A 80 -8.80 12.14 6.93
CA SER A 80 -7.59 11.89 7.72
C SER A 80 -7.44 12.98 8.78
N ASN A 81 -6.78 12.67 9.88
CA ASN A 81 -6.34 13.69 10.83
C ASN A 81 -5.08 14.43 10.38
N THR A 82 -4.43 14.01 9.30
CA THR A 82 -3.15 14.56 8.86
C THR A 82 -3.15 14.93 7.38
N TRP A 83 -3.75 14.11 6.54
CA TRP A 83 -3.69 14.23 5.09
C TRP A 83 -4.99 14.72 4.48
N GLY A 84 -4.90 15.46 3.39
CA GLY A 84 -6.05 15.99 2.67
C GLY A 84 -5.73 16.25 1.20
N GLY A 85 -6.57 17.02 0.52
CA GLY A 85 -6.37 17.42 -0.87
C GLY A 85 -6.19 16.25 -1.82
N ALA A 86 -5.05 16.24 -2.52
CA ALA A 86 -4.73 15.23 -3.53
C ALA A 86 -4.04 13.97 -2.96
N SER A 87 -4.01 13.80 -1.64
CA SER A 87 -3.33 12.67 -1.00
C SER A 87 -3.90 11.33 -1.46
N GLY A 88 -3.02 10.38 -1.68
CA GLY A 88 -3.38 9.04 -2.12
C GLY A 88 -2.20 8.27 -2.69
N TYR A 89 -2.51 7.10 -3.25
CA TYR A 89 -1.52 6.19 -3.82
C TYR A 89 -2.00 5.68 -5.16
N VAL A 90 -1.07 5.50 -6.10
CA VAL A 90 -1.35 4.80 -7.36
C VAL A 90 -0.32 3.70 -7.53
N TYR A 91 -0.79 2.46 -7.66
CA TYR A 91 0.04 1.29 -7.93
C TYR A 91 -0.16 0.86 -9.37
N THR A 92 0.94 0.57 -10.08
CA THR A 92 0.94 -0.04 -11.40
C THR A 92 1.95 -1.19 -11.46
N PHE A 93 1.86 -2.03 -12.49
CA PHE A 93 2.62 -3.28 -12.55
C PHE A 93 3.35 -3.40 -13.90
N PRO A 94 4.38 -2.57 -14.14
CA PRO A 94 5.10 -2.61 -15.41
C PRO A 94 5.91 -3.89 -15.54
N ARG A 95 6.04 -4.39 -16.78
CA ARG A 95 7.04 -5.40 -17.11
C ARG A 95 8.36 -4.70 -17.41
N GLN A 96 9.43 -5.23 -16.84
CA GLN A 96 10.79 -4.77 -17.13
C GLN A 96 11.24 -5.30 -18.51
N PRO A 97 12.24 -4.65 -19.17
CA PRO A 97 12.76 -5.11 -20.46
C PRO A 97 13.27 -6.55 -20.46
N ASN A 98 13.77 -7.04 -19.31
CA ASN A 98 14.24 -8.41 -19.15
C ASN A 98 13.11 -9.42 -18.83
N GLY A 99 11.85 -9.00 -18.91
CA GLY A 99 10.69 -9.85 -18.62
C GLY A 99 10.33 -9.98 -17.14
N THR A 100 11.11 -9.43 -16.21
CA THR A 100 10.77 -9.43 -14.78
C THR A 100 9.61 -8.48 -14.51
N ARG A 101 8.89 -8.76 -13.44
CA ARG A 101 7.77 -7.91 -12.98
C ARG A 101 8.25 -6.90 -11.97
N ALA A 102 7.54 -5.78 -11.90
CA ALA A 102 7.78 -4.75 -10.90
C ALA A 102 6.45 -4.19 -10.37
N VAL A 103 6.52 -3.63 -9.17
CA VAL A 103 5.45 -2.79 -8.62
C VAL A 103 5.96 -1.37 -8.59
N ASP A 104 5.20 -0.49 -9.18
CA ASP A 104 5.44 0.94 -9.23
C ASP A 104 4.41 1.63 -8.35
N VAL A 105 4.83 2.48 -7.42
CA VAL A 105 3.92 3.22 -6.56
C VAL A 105 4.24 4.70 -6.58
N VAL A 106 3.22 5.51 -6.80
CA VAL A 106 3.28 6.97 -6.65
C VAL A 106 2.44 7.34 -5.43
N ILE A 107 3.06 8.00 -4.48
CA ILE A 107 2.44 8.42 -3.22
C ILE A 107 2.39 9.94 -3.22
N VAL A 108 1.19 10.49 -3.06
CA VAL A 108 1.00 11.94 -2.92
C VAL A 108 0.60 12.22 -1.47
N ARG A 109 1.31 13.16 -0.86
CA ARG A 109 1.03 13.63 0.50
C ARG A 109 0.84 15.12 0.51
N GLU A 110 -0.37 15.54 0.84
CA GLU A 110 -0.74 16.94 1.04
C GLU A 110 -1.21 17.11 2.48
N GLY A 111 -0.48 17.91 3.26
CA GLY A 111 -0.80 18.10 4.67
C GLY A 111 -2.06 18.95 4.86
N LYS A 112 -2.97 18.48 5.70
CA LYS A 112 -4.22 19.16 6.06
C LYS A 112 -4.00 20.28 7.07
N THR A 113 -2.97 20.11 7.93
CA THR A 113 -2.60 21.05 8.98
C THR A 113 -1.16 21.50 8.77
N LEU A 114 -0.70 22.51 9.52
CA LEU A 114 0.71 22.94 9.46
C LEU A 114 1.64 21.76 9.81
N LYS A 115 1.32 21.00 10.84
CA LYS A 115 2.07 19.80 11.22
C LYS A 115 2.09 18.78 10.08
N GLY A 116 0.96 18.53 9.42
CA GLY A 116 0.86 17.65 8.26
C GLY A 116 1.67 18.14 7.07
N LYS A 117 1.71 19.45 6.83
CA LYS A 117 2.53 20.05 5.76
C LYS A 117 4.02 19.85 6.00
N VAL A 118 4.48 20.03 7.24
CA VAL A 118 5.87 19.77 7.63
C VAL A 118 6.19 18.30 7.47
N LEU A 119 5.30 17.41 7.92
CA LEU A 119 5.50 15.96 7.78
C LEU A 119 5.55 15.53 6.30
N ALA A 120 4.70 16.09 5.44
CA ALA A 120 4.75 15.83 4.00
C ALA A 120 6.11 16.21 3.40
N LEU A 121 6.66 17.34 3.80
CA LEU A 121 7.97 17.77 3.36
C LEU A 121 9.07 16.81 3.83
N VAL A 122 9.03 16.38 5.08
CA VAL A 122 9.97 15.42 5.65
C VAL A 122 9.90 14.07 4.91
N LEU A 123 8.71 13.55 4.63
CA LEU A 123 8.53 12.30 3.91
C LEU A 123 9.07 12.37 2.48
N GLY A 124 8.93 13.52 1.82
CA GLY A 124 9.44 13.72 0.46
C GLY A 124 10.95 13.92 0.37
N THR A 125 11.63 14.14 1.51
CA THR A 125 13.07 14.41 1.60
C THR A 125 13.78 13.34 2.44
N VAL A 126 14.09 13.66 3.71
CA VAL A 126 14.89 12.79 4.59
C VAL A 126 14.15 11.51 5.00
N GLY A 127 12.82 11.52 5.07
CA GLY A 127 11.99 10.36 5.39
C GLY A 127 11.72 9.41 4.22
N ARG A 128 12.16 9.78 3.02
CA ARG A 128 11.91 8.99 1.81
C ARG A 128 12.51 7.58 1.89
N SER A 129 13.69 7.45 2.46
CA SER A 129 14.36 6.16 2.64
C SER A 129 13.61 5.24 3.60
N VAL A 130 12.97 5.79 4.63
CA VAL A 130 12.13 5.03 5.57
C VAL A 130 10.90 4.49 4.85
N LEU A 131 10.24 5.31 4.04
CA LEU A 131 9.09 4.88 3.23
C LEU A 131 9.48 3.82 2.20
N LYS A 132 10.62 3.99 1.55
CA LYS A 132 11.16 3.02 0.59
C LYS A 132 11.36 1.66 1.25
N LYS A 133 12.00 1.65 2.42
CA LYS A 133 12.23 0.42 3.19
C LYS A 133 10.92 -0.24 3.63
N ALA A 134 9.95 0.55 4.06
CA ALA A 134 8.62 0.04 4.42
C ALA A 134 7.92 -0.60 3.21
N PHE A 135 8.00 0.01 2.04
CA PHE A 135 7.48 -0.56 0.80
C PHE A 135 8.17 -1.87 0.43
N GLU A 136 9.50 -1.90 0.46
CA GLU A 136 10.27 -3.12 0.19
C GLU A 136 9.92 -4.24 1.18
N ASN A 137 9.77 -3.93 2.45
CA ASN A 137 9.41 -4.90 3.49
C ASN A 137 7.99 -5.46 3.29
N SER A 138 7.02 -4.61 2.92
CA SER A 138 5.66 -5.06 2.64
C SER A 138 5.63 -6.01 1.44
N LEU A 139 6.40 -5.71 0.41
CA LEU A 139 6.51 -6.54 -0.78
C LEU A 139 7.14 -7.89 -0.47
N LYS A 140 8.23 -7.92 0.29
CA LYS A 140 8.87 -9.15 0.76
C LYS A 140 7.94 -9.99 1.63
N GLY A 141 7.15 -9.35 2.49
CA GLY A 141 6.15 -10.02 3.32
C GLY A 141 5.07 -10.72 2.48
N MET A 142 4.58 -10.06 1.45
CA MET A 142 3.61 -10.65 0.52
C MET A 142 4.22 -11.79 -0.29
N GLU A 143 5.46 -11.64 -0.78
CA GLU A 143 6.18 -12.70 -1.49
C GLU A 143 6.38 -13.94 -0.63
N ALA A 144 6.80 -13.75 0.63
CA ALA A 144 7.00 -14.86 1.57
C ALA A 144 5.68 -15.61 1.87
N ARG A 145 4.57 -14.89 2.02
CA ARG A 145 3.24 -15.51 2.21
C ARG A 145 2.83 -16.33 1.00
N ASN A 146 3.05 -15.80 -0.19
CA ASN A 146 2.71 -16.47 -1.43
C ASN A 146 3.56 -17.74 -1.62
N ASP A 147 4.85 -17.68 -1.34
CA ASP A 147 5.76 -18.83 -1.40
C ASP A 147 5.39 -19.90 -0.34
N GLY A 148 5.04 -19.48 0.87
CA GLY A 148 4.57 -20.36 1.92
C GLY A 148 3.28 -21.09 1.53
N ALA A 149 2.32 -20.40 0.89
CA ALA A 149 1.10 -20.99 0.38
C ALA A 149 1.37 -22.03 -0.72
N ARG A 150 2.31 -21.74 -1.63
CA ARG A 150 2.75 -22.69 -2.67
C ARG A 150 3.37 -23.95 -2.07
N SER A 151 4.25 -23.80 -1.09
CA SER A 151 4.92 -24.92 -0.41
C SER A 151 3.90 -25.80 0.30
N ARG A 152 2.91 -25.24 0.98
CA ARG A 152 1.82 -25.97 1.61
C ARG A 152 0.96 -26.72 0.60
N ALA A 153 0.61 -26.07 -0.51
CA ALA A 153 -0.19 -26.69 -1.57
C ALA A 153 0.57 -27.87 -2.21
N ALA A 154 1.86 -27.75 -2.46
CA ALA A 154 2.69 -28.81 -2.99
C ALA A 154 2.85 -29.98 -2.01
N GLY A 155 2.94 -29.71 -0.70
CA GLY A 155 3.04 -30.74 0.34
C GLY A 155 1.72 -31.48 0.63
N ALA A 156 0.59 -30.95 0.19
CA ALA A 156 -0.75 -31.54 0.39
C ALA A 156 -1.16 -32.50 -0.73
N SER A 157 -0.41 -32.59 -1.81
CA SER A 157 -0.71 -33.44 -2.98
C SER A 157 -0.15 -34.85 -2.88
#